data_bc402b13a24f0bef05e0f05675ecc4cb
#
_entry.id   bc402b13a24f0bef05e0f05675ecc4cb
#
_cell.length_a   1.000
_cell.length_b   1.000
_cell.length_c   1.000
_cell.angle_alpha   90.00
_cell.angle_beta   90.00
_cell.angle_gamma   90.00
#
_symmetry.space_group_name_H-M   'P 1'
#
loop_
_entity.id
_entity.type
_entity.pdbx_description
1 polymer ?
#
loop_
_entity_poly.entity_id
_entity_poly.type
_entity_poly.pdbx_seq_one_letter_code
_entity_poly.pdbx_strand_id
1 'polypeptide(L)'
;MKNINFEYYKVFYYVARYGSFTQAAKALYSNQPNVARVINLLEQELGCQLMIRTNRGIHLTEEGKKLYKRIWVAYEQIRLGEEELSERETGQGVVVLGASEMALHLYLMEQMQQFHKLYPAIQMKVYNYSTPEAIRALESESADVIFVTAE
;
A
#
# COMPACT_ATOMS: atom_id res chain seq x y z
N MET A 1 9.58 -15.88 15.47
CA MET A 1 9.76 -14.71 14.60
C MET A 1 11.13 -14.12 14.88
N LYS A 2 11.94 -13.79 13.86
CA LYS A 2 13.22 -13.09 14.09
C LYS A 2 12.94 -11.72 14.72
N ASN A 3 13.79 -11.29 15.64
CA ASN A 3 13.63 -9.98 16.31
C ASN A 3 14.22 -8.86 15.43
N ILE A 4 13.62 -8.68 14.25
CA ILE A 4 14.02 -7.65 13.28
C ILE A 4 13.23 -6.38 13.57
N ASN A 5 13.89 -5.22 13.52
CA ASN A 5 13.22 -3.93 13.69
C ASN A 5 12.13 -3.73 12.64
N PHE A 6 10.90 -3.46 13.10
CA PHE A 6 9.73 -3.29 12.22
C PHE A 6 9.89 -2.14 11.22
N GLU A 7 10.64 -1.10 11.56
CA GLU A 7 10.96 0.01 10.65
C GLU A 7 11.71 -0.45 9.39
N TYR A 8 12.46 -1.57 9.44
CA TYR A 8 13.13 -2.10 8.25
C TYR A 8 12.14 -2.62 7.21
N TYR A 9 11.06 -3.26 7.66
CA TYR A 9 9.98 -3.71 6.80
C TYR A 9 9.22 -2.53 6.19
N LYS A 10 9.01 -1.46 6.94
CA LYS A 10 8.40 -0.22 6.45
C LYS A 10 9.25 0.40 5.33
N VAL A 11 10.55 0.55 5.54
CA VAL A 11 11.47 1.06 4.53
C VAL A 11 11.45 0.19 3.28
N PHE A 12 11.49 -1.13 3.43
CA PHE A 12 11.39 -2.08 2.32
C PHE A 12 10.07 -1.91 1.54
N TYR A 13 8.95 -1.79 2.24
CA TYR A 13 7.64 -1.55 1.62
C TYR A 13 7.67 -0.33 0.71
N TYR A 14 8.19 0.80 1.19
CA TYR A 14 8.24 2.03 0.40
C TYR A 14 9.20 1.92 -0.80
N VAL A 15 10.38 1.29 -0.62
CA VAL A 15 11.32 1.09 -1.73
C VAL A 15 10.72 0.18 -2.80
N ALA A 16 10.05 -0.90 -2.40
CA ALA A 16 9.39 -1.82 -3.30
C ALA A 16 8.23 -1.15 -4.06
N ARG A 17 7.43 -0.34 -3.37
CA ARG A 17 6.28 0.37 -3.94
C ARG A 17 6.70 1.43 -4.97
N TYR A 18 7.74 2.19 -4.68
CA TYR A 18 8.19 3.27 -5.58
C TYR A 18 9.21 2.83 -6.63
N GLY A 19 9.81 1.66 -6.50
CA GLY A 19 10.89 1.19 -7.37
C GLY A 19 12.13 2.11 -7.35
N SER A 20 12.27 2.94 -6.31
CA SER A 20 13.29 3.98 -6.21
C SER A 20 13.66 4.32 -4.77
N PHE A 21 14.95 4.21 -4.45
CA PHE A 21 15.47 4.63 -3.14
C PHE A 21 15.25 6.12 -2.86
N THR A 22 15.39 6.95 -3.89
CA THR A 22 15.23 8.41 -3.77
C THR A 22 13.78 8.78 -3.49
N GLN A 23 12.83 8.17 -4.19
CA GLN A 23 11.40 8.42 -3.96
C GLN A 23 10.95 7.88 -2.61
N ALA A 24 11.40 6.68 -2.23
CA ALA A 24 11.14 6.13 -0.91
C ALA A 24 11.69 7.01 0.21
N ALA A 25 12.93 7.52 0.05
CA ALA A 25 13.54 8.43 1.02
C ALA A 25 12.73 9.71 1.19
N LYS A 26 12.22 10.31 0.11
CA LYS A 26 11.33 11.48 0.18
C LYS A 26 10.04 11.16 0.94
N ALA A 27 9.40 10.05 0.62
CA ALA A 27 8.15 9.63 1.27
C ALA A 27 8.33 9.32 2.76
N LEU A 28 9.52 8.87 3.16
CA LEU A 28 9.88 8.56 4.54
C LEU A 28 10.52 9.74 5.31
N TYR A 29 10.59 10.92 4.70
CA TYR A 29 11.29 12.08 5.27
C TYR A 29 12.73 11.75 5.71
N SER A 30 13.44 10.95 4.89
CA SER A 30 14.78 10.43 5.12
C SER A 30 15.71 10.77 3.96
N ASN A 31 16.92 10.26 3.99
CA ASN A 31 17.87 10.38 2.90
C ASN A 31 18.14 9.01 2.25
N GLN A 32 18.54 9.02 0.98
CA GLN A 32 18.81 7.81 0.20
C GLN A 32 19.88 6.88 0.84
N PRO A 33 21.01 7.38 1.37
CA PRO A 33 22.00 6.53 2.03
C PRO A 33 21.44 5.77 3.23
N ASN A 34 20.59 6.41 4.03
CA ASN A 34 19.94 5.75 5.17
C ASN A 34 18.97 4.66 4.72
N VAL A 35 18.13 4.94 3.73
CA VAL A 35 17.21 3.95 3.15
C VAL A 35 17.99 2.75 2.61
N ALA A 36 19.08 2.98 1.87
CA ALA A 36 19.93 1.92 1.34
C ALA A 36 20.56 1.08 2.45
N ARG A 37 21.05 1.72 3.52
CA ARG A 37 21.61 1.03 4.69
C ARG A 37 20.58 0.13 5.37
N VAL A 38 19.35 0.63 5.55
CA VAL A 38 18.27 -0.14 6.18
C VAL A 38 17.90 -1.38 5.35
N ILE A 39 17.83 -1.26 4.03
CA ILE A 39 17.58 -2.41 3.14
C ILE A 39 18.69 -3.45 3.30
N ASN A 40 19.96 -3.04 3.28
CA ASN A 40 21.08 -3.95 3.46
C ASN A 40 21.03 -4.67 4.82
N LEU A 41 20.66 -3.97 5.90
CA LEU A 41 20.46 -4.59 7.20
C LEU A 41 19.32 -5.60 7.19
N LEU A 42 18.20 -5.30 6.58
CA LEU A 42 17.08 -6.22 6.45
C LEU A 42 17.49 -7.50 5.70
N GLU A 43 18.20 -7.35 4.58
CA GLU A 43 18.70 -8.48 3.78
C GLU A 43 19.69 -9.35 4.58
N GLN A 44 20.59 -8.73 5.35
CA GLN A 44 21.50 -9.45 6.24
C GLN A 44 20.75 -10.23 7.32
N GLU A 45 19.78 -9.61 8.01
CA GLU A 45 18.99 -10.26 9.06
C GLU A 45 18.14 -11.42 8.50
N LEU A 46 17.62 -11.28 7.29
CA LEU A 46 16.84 -12.34 6.63
C LEU A 46 17.72 -13.40 5.98
N GLY A 47 18.95 -13.07 5.64
CA GLY A 47 19.92 -13.97 4.98
C GLY A 47 19.64 -14.17 3.49
N CYS A 48 18.94 -13.24 2.85
CA CYS A 48 18.65 -13.30 1.42
C CYS A 48 18.55 -11.90 0.82
N GLN A 49 18.83 -11.79 -0.47
CA GLN A 49 18.68 -10.57 -1.24
C GLN A 49 17.20 -10.37 -1.62
N LEU A 50 16.66 -9.20 -1.33
CA LEU A 50 15.25 -8.87 -1.60
C LEU A 50 15.07 -8.05 -2.87
N MET A 51 16.10 -7.33 -3.30
CA MET A 51 16.02 -6.48 -4.48
C MET A 51 17.35 -6.37 -5.24
N ILE A 52 17.24 -6.10 -6.53
CA ILE A 52 18.36 -5.94 -7.45
C ILE A 52 18.30 -4.53 -8.02
N ARG A 53 19.42 -3.83 -8.00
CA ARG A 53 19.58 -2.53 -8.68
C ARG A 53 20.01 -2.75 -10.12
N THR A 54 19.28 -2.13 -11.02
CA THR A 54 19.61 -2.09 -12.45
C THR A 54 19.67 -0.66 -12.94
N ASN A 55 20.18 -0.45 -14.16
CA ASN A 55 20.17 0.87 -14.82
C ASN A 55 18.73 1.39 -15.06
N ARG A 56 17.72 0.52 -14.95
CA ARG A 56 16.29 0.84 -15.14
C ARG A 56 15.54 1.03 -13.81
N GLY A 57 16.23 0.98 -12.69
CA GLY A 57 15.62 1.10 -11.36
C GLY A 57 15.83 -0.14 -10.49
N ILE A 58 14.92 -0.32 -9.54
CA ILE A 58 14.97 -1.40 -8.55
C ILE A 58 13.93 -2.46 -8.94
N HIS A 59 14.36 -3.72 -8.92
CA HIS A 59 13.49 -4.87 -9.13
C HIS A 59 13.55 -5.79 -7.91
N LEU A 60 12.39 -6.33 -7.51
CA LEU A 60 12.33 -7.33 -6.44
C LEU A 60 12.82 -8.69 -6.94
N THR A 61 13.56 -9.39 -6.10
CA THR A 61 13.84 -10.82 -6.25
C THR A 61 12.56 -11.63 -6.00
N GLU A 62 12.57 -12.94 -6.22
CA GLU A 62 11.43 -13.80 -5.88
C GLU A 62 11.15 -13.79 -4.36
N GLU A 63 12.20 -13.76 -3.53
CA GLU A 63 12.11 -13.60 -2.08
C GLU A 63 11.52 -12.22 -1.72
N GLY A 64 11.98 -11.17 -2.41
CA GLY A 64 11.45 -9.82 -2.23
C GLY A 64 9.97 -9.73 -2.59
N LYS A 65 9.52 -10.34 -3.68
CA LYS A 65 8.10 -10.38 -4.07
C LYS A 65 7.23 -11.08 -3.03
N LYS A 66 7.70 -12.24 -2.53
CA LYS A 66 7.01 -13.00 -1.48
C LYS A 66 6.88 -12.17 -0.20
N LEU A 67 7.97 -11.53 0.23
CA LEU A 67 7.97 -10.70 1.42
C LEU A 67 7.10 -9.46 1.23
N TYR A 68 7.20 -8.77 0.09
CA TYR A 68 6.40 -7.58 -0.21
C TYR A 68 4.90 -7.88 -0.13
N LYS A 69 4.44 -8.97 -0.71
CA LYS A 69 3.03 -9.38 -0.64
C LYS A 69 2.54 -9.50 0.82
N ARG A 70 3.35 -10.04 1.74
CA ARG A 70 2.99 -10.19 3.15
C ARG A 70 3.04 -8.87 3.91
N ILE A 71 4.06 -8.07 3.66
CA ILE A 71 4.21 -6.76 4.30
C ILE A 71 3.10 -5.81 3.84
N TRP A 72 2.74 -5.86 2.57
CA TRP A 72 1.64 -5.05 2.03
C TRP A 72 0.35 -5.28 2.81
N VAL A 73 -0.03 -6.54 3.02
CA VAL A 73 -1.23 -6.90 3.81
C VAL A 73 -1.11 -6.42 5.24
N ALA A 74 0.03 -6.65 5.90
CA ALA A 74 0.25 -6.22 7.28
C ALA A 74 0.18 -4.69 7.43
N TYR A 75 0.75 -3.96 6.47
CA TYR A 75 0.74 -2.49 6.47
C TYR A 75 -0.67 -1.92 6.30
N GLU A 76 -1.46 -2.51 5.40
CA GLU A 76 -2.85 -2.13 5.21
C GLU A 76 -3.70 -2.40 6.47
N GLN A 77 -3.47 -3.52 7.17
CA GLN A 77 -4.17 -3.81 8.43
C GLN A 77 -3.83 -2.80 9.54
N ILE A 78 -2.58 -2.37 9.64
CA ILE A 78 -2.19 -1.32 10.59
C ILE A 78 -2.89 -0.01 10.24
N ARG A 79 -2.90 0.38 8.97
CA ARG A 79 -3.56 1.59 8.48
C ARG A 79 -5.06 1.59 8.82
N LEU A 80 -5.73 0.46 8.60
CA LEU A 80 -7.14 0.30 8.96
C LEU A 80 -7.37 0.49 10.46
N GLY A 81 -6.52 -0.12 11.30
CA GLY A 81 -6.63 0.05 12.74
C GLY A 81 -6.45 1.51 13.19
N GLU A 82 -5.52 2.24 12.57
CA GLU A 82 -5.34 3.68 12.82
C GLU A 82 -6.59 4.48 12.40
N GLU A 83 -7.18 4.14 11.26
CA GLU A 83 -8.41 4.78 10.78
C GLU A 83 -9.60 4.50 11.67
N GLU A 84 -9.82 3.25 12.10
CA GLU A 84 -10.89 2.88 13.05
C GLU A 84 -10.77 3.65 14.37
N LEU A 85 -9.56 3.90 14.84
CA LEU A 85 -9.33 4.71 16.03
C LEU A 85 -9.69 6.17 15.81
N SER A 86 -9.41 6.71 14.63
CA SER A 86 -9.74 8.10 14.29
C SER A 86 -11.24 8.31 14.03
N GLU A 87 -11.95 7.28 13.55
CA GLU A 87 -13.37 7.34 13.21
C GLU A 87 -14.31 7.26 14.42
N ARG A 88 -13.83 6.80 15.57
CA ARG A 88 -14.64 6.79 16.82
C ARG A 88 -15.20 8.15 17.24
N GLU A 89 -14.66 9.24 16.70
CA GLU A 89 -15.14 10.59 16.98
C GLU A 89 -16.31 11.03 16.08
N THR A 90 -16.61 10.38 14.97
CA THR A 90 -17.58 10.89 13.98
C THR A 90 -18.85 10.06 13.80
N GLY A 91 -18.92 8.81 14.27
CA GLY A 91 -20.13 7.96 14.22
C GLY A 91 -20.75 7.77 12.81
N GLN A 92 -19.97 8.01 11.76
CA GLN A 92 -20.40 7.95 10.36
C GLN A 92 -19.82 6.72 9.69
N GLY A 93 -20.63 6.02 8.87
CA GLY A 93 -20.17 4.87 8.08
C GLY A 93 -19.13 5.29 7.04
N VAL A 94 -18.12 4.45 6.84
CA VAL A 94 -17.08 4.63 5.83
C VAL A 94 -17.14 3.48 4.85
N VAL A 95 -17.07 3.79 3.55
CA VAL A 95 -16.93 2.81 2.47
C VAL A 95 -15.59 3.02 1.81
N VAL A 96 -14.78 1.97 1.78
CA VAL A 96 -13.44 1.97 1.19
C VAL A 96 -13.48 1.34 -0.20
N LEU A 97 -13.11 2.12 -1.21
CA LEU A 97 -13.10 1.72 -2.61
C LEU A 97 -11.67 1.58 -3.10
N GLY A 98 -11.36 0.44 -3.72
CA GLY A 98 -10.10 0.23 -4.45
C GLY A 98 -10.35 0.27 -5.96
N ALA A 99 -9.67 1.16 -6.69
CA ALA A 99 -9.85 1.27 -8.14
C ALA A 99 -8.56 1.71 -8.83
N SER A 100 -8.40 1.36 -10.10
CA SER A 100 -7.38 1.99 -10.93
C SER A 100 -7.79 3.43 -11.28
N GLU A 101 -6.80 4.29 -11.56
CA GLU A 101 -7.05 5.68 -11.95
C GLU A 101 -8.00 5.77 -13.16
N MET A 102 -7.85 4.86 -14.13
CA MET A 102 -8.71 4.78 -15.29
C MET A 102 -10.15 4.41 -14.92
N ALA A 103 -10.34 3.40 -14.06
CA ALA A 103 -11.67 2.99 -13.62
C ALA A 103 -12.37 4.10 -12.83
N LEU A 104 -11.61 4.81 -11.99
CA LEU A 104 -12.10 5.94 -11.23
C LEU A 104 -12.66 7.04 -12.14
N HIS A 105 -11.84 7.50 -13.10
CA HIS A 105 -12.22 8.61 -13.97
C HIS A 105 -13.32 8.26 -14.99
N LEU A 106 -13.29 7.04 -15.55
CA LEU A 106 -14.23 6.67 -16.59
C LEU A 106 -15.59 6.22 -16.08
N TYR A 107 -15.62 5.59 -14.91
CA TYR A 107 -16.84 4.89 -14.47
C TYR A 107 -17.33 5.29 -13.07
N LEU A 108 -16.45 5.67 -12.15
CA LEU A 108 -16.83 5.78 -10.74
C LEU A 108 -17.20 7.19 -10.28
N MET A 109 -16.63 8.23 -10.88
CA MET A 109 -16.80 9.60 -10.39
C MET A 109 -18.28 10.04 -10.34
N GLU A 110 -19.03 9.71 -11.38
CA GLU A 110 -20.46 10.07 -11.46
C GLU A 110 -21.29 9.29 -10.43
N GLN A 111 -21.06 7.98 -10.32
CA GLN A 111 -21.75 7.10 -9.37
C GLN A 111 -21.45 7.50 -7.92
N MET A 112 -20.22 7.84 -7.62
CA MET A 112 -19.82 8.34 -6.30
C MET A 112 -20.52 9.66 -5.94
N GLN A 113 -20.65 10.57 -6.90
CA GLN A 113 -21.38 11.82 -6.69
C GLN A 113 -22.87 11.56 -6.42
N GLN A 114 -23.49 10.65 -7.17
CA GLN A 114 -24.88 10.25 -6.95
C GLN A 114 -25.06 9.57 -5.59
N PHE A 115 -24.17 8.65 -5.23
CA PHE A 115 -24.18 7.98 -3.93
C PHE A 115 -24.05 8.98 -2.77
N HIS A 116 -23.13 9.92 -2.86
CA HIS A 116 -22.95 10.94 -1.82
C HIS A 116 -24.15 11.86 -1.67
N LYS A 117 -24.87 12.17 -2.75
CA LYS A 117 -26.14 12.93 -2.68
C LYS A 117 -27.24 12.17 -1.94
N LEU A 118 -27.31 10.85 -2.12
CA LEU A 118 -28.31 10.00 -1.46
C LEU A 118 -27.93 9.70 0.00
N TYR A 119 -26.65 9.56 0.28
CA TYR A 119 -26.13 9.16 1.59
C TYR A 119 -25.01 10.10 2.07
N PRO A 120 -25.33 11.37 2.36
CA PRO A 120 -24.31 12.39 2.68
C PRO A 120 -23.55 12.10 3.99
N ALA A 121 -24.09 11.26 4.87
CA ALA A 121 -23.46 10.88 6.13
C ALA A 121 -22.41 9.74 5.96
N ILE A 122 -22.37 9.11 4.79
CA ILE A 122 -21.39 8.04 4.50
C ILE A 122 -20.16 8.65 3.85
N GLN A 123 -19.01 8.44 4.46
CA GLN A 123 -17.73 8.85 3.90
C GLN A 123 -17.23 7.79 2.90
N MET A 124 -16.81 8.20 1.72
CA MET A 124 -16.16 7.34 0.74
C MET A 124 -14.66 7.62 0.71
N LYS A 125 -13.86 6.58 0.91
CA LYS A 125 -12.39 6.63 0.76
C LYS A 125 -12.02 5.86 -0.51
N VAL A 126 -11.24 6.48 -1.39
CA VAL A 126 -10.81 5.86 -2.65
C VAL A 126 -9.31 5.72 -2.67
N TYR A 127 -8.85 4.51 -2.91
CA TYR A 127 -7.44 4.20 -3.07
C TYR A 127 -7.13 3.80 -4.50
N ASN A 128 -6.05 4.37 -5.02
CA ASN A 128 -5.56 3.98 -6.34
C ASN A 128 -4.70 2.74 -6.22
N TYR A 129 -5.21 1.62 -6.76
CA TYR A 129 -4.56 0.32 -6.77
C TYR A 129 -4.44 -0.22 -8.19
N SER A 130 -3.34 -0.91 -8.47
CA SER A 130 -3.28 -1.84 -9.60
C SER A 130 -4.25 -3.02 -9.35
N THR A 131 -4.65 -3.74 -10.41
CA THR A 131 -5.55 -4.90 -10.28
C THR A 131 -5.08 -5.92 -9.23
N PRO A 132 -3.78 -6.34 -9.18
CA PRO A 132 -3.33 -7.25 -8.13
C PRO A 132 -3.37 -6.67 -6.71
N GLU A 133 -3.18 -5.38 -6.57
CA GLU A 133 -3.27 -4.69 -5.26
C GLU A 133 -4.72 -4.58 -4.81
N ALA A 134 -5.63 -4.24 -5.71
CA ALA A 134 -7.06 -4.15 -5.42
C ALA A 134 -7.62 -5.51 -4.94
N ILE A 135 -7.26 -6.60 -5.62
CA ILE A 135 -7.67 -7.95 -5.21
C ILE A 135 -7.16 -8.26 -3.80
N ARG A 136 -5.89 -7.97 -3.51
CA ARG A 136 -5.33 -8.16 -2.16
C ARG A 136 -6.00 -7.29 -1.10
N ALA A 137 -6.37 -6.06 -1.47
CA ALA A 137 -7.08 -5.16 -0.58
C ALA A 137 -8.47 -5.72 -0.20
N LEU A 138 -9.19 -6.29 -1.16
CA LEU A 138 -10.47 -6.95 -0.91
C LEU A 138 -10.30 -8.23 -0.06
N GLU A 139 -9.32 -9.08 -0.40
CA GLU A 139 -9.03 -10.31 0.35
C GLU A 139 -8.61 -10.07 1.81
N SER A 140 -7.99 -8.92 2.09
CA SER A 140 -7.54 -8.52 3.43
C SER A 140 -8.54 -7.61 4.16
N GLU A 141 -9.73 -7.44 3.62
CA GLU A 141 -10.79 -6.57 4.15
C GLU A 141 -10.36 -5.09 4.30
N SER A 142 -9.31 -4.67 3.58
CA SER A 142 -8.85 -3.28 3.54
C SER A 142 -9.54 -2.44 2.47
N ALA A 143 -10.36 -3.05 1.63
CA ALA A 143 -11.32 -2.40 0.76
C ALA A 143 -12.65 -3.17 0.81
N ASP A 144 -13.76 -2.44 0.87
CA ASP A 144 -15.10 -3.02 0.85
C ASP A 144 -15.54 -3.37 -0.58
N VAL A 145 -15.10 -2.58 -1.54
CA VAL A 145 -15.43 -2.74 -2.96
C VAL A 145 -14.20 -2.45 -3.81
N ILE A 146 -14.01 -3.24 -4.87
CA ILE A 146 -12.94 -2.98 -5.84
C ILE A 146 -13.51 -2.87 -7.26
N PHE A 147 -12.86 -2.03 -8.07
CA PHE A 147 -13.12 -1.90 -9.48
C PHE A 147 -11.84 -2.20 -10.25
N VAL A 148 -11.85 -3.31 -10.98
CA VAL A 148 -10.72 -3.79 -11.75
C VAL A 148 -11.13 -4.00 -13.20
N THR A 149 -10.20 -3.79 -14.13
CA THR A 149 -10.38 -4.18 -15.53
C THR A 149 -10.12 -5.68 -15.66
N ALA A 150 -11.07 -6.42 -16.22
CA ALA A 150 -10.83 -7.79 -16.66
C ALA A 150 -10.04 -7.72 -17.99
N GLU A 151 -8.90 -8.42 -18.05
CA GLU A 151 -8.19 -8.71 -19.30
C GLU A 151 -8.83 -9.89 -20.02
#